data_653845acef3b61168b70a8107b85365e
#
_entry.id   653845acef3b61168b70a8107b85365e
#
_cell.length_a   1.000
_cell.length_b   1.000
_cell.length_c   1.000
_cell.angle_alpha   90.00
_cell.angle_beta   90.00
_cell.angle_gamma   90.00
#
_symmetry.space_group_name_H-M   'P 1'
#
loop_
_entity.id
_entity.type
_entity.pdbx_description
1 polymer ?
#
loop_
_entity_poly.entity_id
_entity_poly.type
_entity_poly.pdbx_seq_one_letter_code
_entity_poly.pdbx_strand_id
1 'polypeptide(L)'
;MFQLPRLFSAFVLSCLSINFYLISKEAAILQESITGKFNTFQLFVFEINNYSSALSPLLIFVFVYATTSIIFDYLEIKKQQASLTRIISNALIPVLLFSFSYLLLLTDFVENAGDITGKSVEDLHIFHEYTFYDLKQIGNLSWGLFYLILIVEIKLNYDINYFMSLAINLTPIAILLLFIEMY
;
A
#
# COMPACT_ATOMS: atom_id res chain seq x y z
N MET A 1 -29.72 -0.18 -3.30
CA MET A 1 -28.63 0.55 -3.97
C MET A 1 -27.38 0.81 -3.11
N PHE A 2 -27.39 0.50 -1.81
CA PHE A 2 -26.28 0.75 -0.86
C PHE A 2 -25.16 -0.32 -0.82
N GLN A 3 -25.31 -1.44 -1.53
CA GLN A 3 -24.35 -2.56 -1.44
C GLN A 3 -23.15 -2.43 -2.39
N LEU A 4 -23.30 -1.81 -3.56
CA LEU A 4 -22.25 -1.71 -4.57
C LEU A 4 -20.94 -1.04 -4.08
N PRO A 5 -20.96 0.11 -3.36
CA PRO A 5 -19.74 0.74 -2.91
C PRO A 5 -18.96 -0.10 -1.88
N ARG A 6 -19.69 -0.85 -1.04
CA ARG A 6 -19.05 -1.74 -0.04
C ARG A 6 -18.42 -2.97 -0.68
N LEU A 7 -19.08 -3.57 -1.67
CA LEU A 7 -18.55 -4.69 -2.45
C LEU A 7 -17.30 -4.27 -3.22
N PHE A 8 -17.31 -3.09 -3.82
CA PHE A 8 -16.14 -2.55 -4.51
C PHE A 8 -14.95 -2.35 -3.55
N SER A 9 -15.19 -1.75 -2.38
CA SER A 9 -14.14 -1.56 -1.37
C SER A 9 -13.58 -2.89 -0.86
N ALA A 10 -14.45 -3.85 -0.59
CA ALA A 10 -14.04 -5.20 -0.19
C ALA A 10 -13.19 -5.86 -1.28
N PHE A 11 -13.58 -5.73 -2.55
CA PHE A 11 -12.82 -6.26 -3.68
C PHE A 11 -11.42 -5.63 -3.78
N VAL A 12 -11.31 -4.29 -3.76
CA VAL A 12 -10.03 -3.59 -3.83
C VAL A 12 -9.11 -3.99 -2.68
N LEU A 13 -9.63 -4.03 -1.45
CA LEU A 13 -8.85 -4.41 -0.27
C LEU A 13 -8.42 -5.89 -0.32
N SER A 14 -9.30 -6.78 -0.74
CA SER A 14 -8.96 -8.21 -0.89
C SER A 14 -7.86 -8.42 -1.94
N CYS A 15 -7.97 -7.77 -3.10
CA CYS A 15 -6.94 -7.84 -4.14
C CYS A 15 -5.60 -7.29 -3.64
N LEU A 16 -5.59 -6.14 -2.94
CA LEU A 16 -4.38 -5.58 -2.35
C LEU A 16 -3.76 -6.51 -1.31
N SER A 17 -4.58 -7.07 -0.41
CA SER A 17 -4.09 -8.00 0.62
C SER A 17 -3.46 -9.25 0.01
N ILE A 18 -4.07 -9.82 -1.01
CA ILE A 18 -3.53 -10.98 -1.74
C ILE A 18 -2.22 -10.60 -2.44
N ASN A 19 -2.19 -9.48 -3.16
CA ASN A 19 -0.98 -9.04 -3.86
C ASN A 19 0.17 -8.79 -2.87
N PHE A 20 -0.08 -8.13 -1.75
CA PHE A 20 0.96 -7.84 -0.76
C PHE A 20 1.47 -9.12 -0.07
N TYR A 21 0.59 -10.09 0.18
CA TYR A 21 1.01 -11.42 0.65
C TYR A 21 1.93 -12.10 -0.36
N LEU A 22 1.53 -12.14 -1.63
CA LEU A 22 2.31 -12.80 -2.69
C LEU A 22 3.63 -12.08 -2.94
N ILE A 23 3.65 -10.75 -2.99
CA ILE A 23 4.88 -9.95 -3.11
C ILE A 23 5.84 -10.27 -1.96
N SER A 24 5.34 -10.30 -0.72
CA SER A 24 6.16 -10.61 0.44
C SER A 24 6.73 -12.03 0.38
N LYS A 25 5.95 -12.99 -0.10
CA LYS A 25 6.37 -14.38 -0.30
C LYS A 25 7.46 -14.48 -1.37
N GLU A 26 7.27 -13.86 -2.54
CA GLU A 26 8.29 -13.85 -3.61
C GLU A 26 9.56 -13.12 -3.18
N ALA A 27 9.44 -12.04 -2.42
CA ALA A 27 10.58 -11.33 -1.84
C ALA A 27 11.37 -12.21 -0.86
N ALA A 28 10.71 -13.08 -0.08
CA ALA A 28 11.38 -14.04 0.79
C ALA A 28 12.17 -15.08 -0.02
N ILE A 29 11.60 -15.59 -1.12
CA ILE A 29 12.30 -16.53 -2.04
C ILE A 29 13.51 -15.85 -2.67
N LEU A 30 13.36 -14.60 -3.12
CA LEU A 30 14.47 -13.81 -3.64
C LEU A 30 15.58 -13.64 -2.59
N GLN A 31 15.21 -13.31 -1.36
CA GLN A 31 16.16 -13.14 -0.26
C GLN A 31 16.92 -14.46 0.04
N GLU A 32 16.22 -15.60 0.02
CA GLU A 32 16.85 -16.91 0.18
C GLU A 32 17.87 -17.22 -0.95
N SER A 33 17.55 -16.83 -2.18
CA SER A 33 18.43 -16.99 -3.34
C SER A 33 19.71 -16.14 -3.24
N ILE A 34 19.64 -14.99 -2.56
CA ILE A 34 20.79 -14.10 -2.36
C ILE A 34 21.66 -14.53 -1.18
N THR A 35 21.03 -14.88 -0.06
CA THR A 35 21.74 -15.11 1.23
C THR A 35 22.00 -16.57 1.53
N GLY A 36 21.42 -17.49 0.77
CA GLY A 36 21.44 -18.92 1.00
C GLY A 36 20.26 -19.40 1.84
N LYS A 37 20.22 -20.71 2.09
CA LYS A 37 19.07 -21.34 2.78
C LYS A 37 18.82 -20.76 4.16
N PHE A 38 17.58 -20.42 4.40
CA PHE A 38 17.11 -19.91 5.69
C PHE A 38 17.07 -21.01 6.75
N ASN A 39 17.40 -20.62 7.99
CA ASN A 39 17.14 -21.46 9.15
C ASN A 39 15.66 -21.36 9.57
N THR A 40 15.24 -22.28 10.47
CA THR A 40 13.85 -22.36 10.94
C THR A 40 13.32 -21.05 11.54
N PHE A 41 14.18 -20.30 12.24
CA PHE A 41 13.79 -19.00 12.83
C PHE A 41 13.55 -17.94 11.75
N GLN A 42 14.42 -17.88 10.74
CA GLN A 42 14.25 -16.96 9.61
C GLN A 42 12.96 -17.27 8.83
N LEU A 43 12.67 -18.55 8.56
CA LEU A 43 11.42 -18.96 7.93
C LEU A 43 10.20 -18.50 8.73
N PHE A 44 10.21 -18.66 10.04
CA PHE A 44 9.13 -18.18 10.91
C PHE A 44 8.95 -16.66 10.84
N VAL A 45 10.05 -15.90 10.84
CA VAL A 45 10.00 -14.43 10.70
C VAL A 45 9.41 -14.03 9.35
N PHE A 46 9.78 -14.71 8.25
CA PHE A 46 9.20 -14.43 6.92
C PHE A 46 7.72 -14.78 6.85
N GLU A 47 7.26 -15.85 7.48
CA GLU A 47 5.82 -16.15 7.56
C GLU A 47 5.05 -15.03 8.28
N ILE A 48 5.54 -14.55 9.43
CA ILE A 48 4.90 -13.41 10.13
C ILE A 48 4.89 -12.18 9.22
N ASN A 49 5.98 -11.89 8.53
CA ASN A 49 6.05 -10.75 7.62
C ASN A 49 5.05 -10.87 6.45
N ASN A 50 4.87 -12.07 5.90
CA ASN A 50 3.90 -12.30 4.83
C ASN A 50 2.46 -12.00 5.30
N TYR A 51 2.08 -12.46 6.49
CA TYR A 51 0.75 -12.14 7.06
C TYR A 51 0.61 -10.66 7.42
N SER A 52 1.64 -10.04 7.96
CA SER A 52 1.65 -8.60 8.27
C SER A 52 1.50 -7.77 6.99
N SER A 53 2.17 -8.16 5.92
CA SER A 53 2.06 -7.51 4.61
C SER A 53 0.64 -7.64 4.05
N ALA A 54 0.01 -8.81 4.18
CA ALA A 54 -1.38 -9.01 3.76
C ALA A 54 -2.38 -8.12 4.53
N LEU A 55 -2.12 -7.83 5.79
CA LEU A 55 -2.99 -7.00 6.63
C LEU A 55 -2.76 -5.50 6.42
N SER A 56 -1.59 -5.10 5.90
CA SER A 56 -1.22 -3.69 5.81
C SER A 56 -2.21 -2.81 5.00
N PRO A 57 -2.78 -3.23 3.85
CA PRO A 57 -3.76 -2.44 3.14
C PRO A 57 -5.04 -2.19 3.94
N LEU A 58 -5.47 -3.20 4.70
CA LEU A 58 -6.64 -3.08 5.58
C LEU A 58 -6.37 -2.11 6.73
N LEU A 59 -5.20 -2.20 7.35
CA LEU A 59 -4.80 -1.29 8.43
C LEU A 59 -4.71 0.15 7.94
N ILE A 60 -4.12 0.39 6.77
CA ILE A 60 -4.05 1.73 6.16
C ILE A 60 -5.46 2.25 5.88
N PHE A 61 -6.33 1.43 5.28
CA PHE A 61 -7.71 1.80 5.00
C PHE A 61 -8.46 2.19 6.28
N VAL A 62 -8.40 1.35 7.32
CA VAL A 62 -9.07 1.60 8.61
C VAL A 62 -8.51 2.86 9.27
N PHE A 63 -7.19 3.04 9.25
CA PHE A 63 -6.54 4.20 9.84
C PHE A 63 -6.94 5.51 9.14
N VAL A 64 -6.88 5.55 7.80
CA VAL A 64 -7.29 6.72 7.02
C VAL A 64 -8.79 7.00 7.20
N TYR A 65 -9.62 5.96 7.20
CA TYR A 65 -11.06 6.10 7.43
C TYR A 65 -11.36 6.67 8.83
N ALA A 66 -10.75 6.11 9.87
CA ALA A 66 -10.99 6.52 11.25
C ALA A 66 -10.52 7.96 11.50
N THR A 67 -9.30 8.30 11.09
CA THR A 67 -8.75 9.65 11.28
C THR A 67 -9.56 10.70 10.50
N THR A 68 -9.86 10.47 9.23
CA THR A 68 -10.70 11.36 8.43
C THR A 68 -12.09 11.50 9.04
N SER A 69 -12.67 10.40 9.54
CA SER A 69 -13.98 10.39 10.18
C SER A 69 -14.01 11.24 11.46
N ILE A 70 -12.99 11.12 12.31
CA ILE A 70 -12.85 11.93 13.53
C ILE A 70 -12.72 13.42 13.20
N ILE A 71 -11.89 13.75 12.20
CA ILE A 71 -11.73 15.14 11.76
C ILE A 71 -13.05 15.71 11.22
N PHE A 72 -13.81 14.94 10.45
CA PHE A 72 -15.11 15.38 9.94
C PHE A 72 -16.11 15.63 11.06
N ASP A 73 -16.11 14.80 12.12
CA ASP A 73 -16.95 15.04 13.31
C ASP A 73 -16.53 16.32 14.02
N TYR A 74 -15.23 16.54 14.18
CA TYR A 74 -14.72 17.75 14.84
C TYR A 74 -15.05 19.04 14.05
N LEU A 75 -15.03 18.95 12.73
CA LEU A 75 -15.32 20.07 11.83
C LEU A 75 -16.81 20.19 11.47
N GLU A 76 -17.68 19.39 12.06
CA GLU A 76 -19.13 19.32 11.79
C GLU A 76 -19.47 19.09 10.30
N ILE A 77 -18.57 18.45 9.55
CA ILE A 77 -18.79 18.10 8.15
C ILE A 77 -19.76 16.93 8.08
N LYS A 78 -20.88 17.11 7.38
CA LYS A 78 -21.90 16.05 7.22
C LYS A 78 -21.32 14.84 6.51
N LYS A 79 -21.19 13.73 7.23
CA LYS A 79 -20.66 12.48 6.70
C LYS A 79 -21.70 11.70 5.90
N GLN A 80 -21.28 11.19 4.76
CA GLN A 80 -21.87 10.02 4.13
C GLN A 80 -20.85 8.88 4.20
N GLN A 81 -20.98 7.99 5.18
CA GLN A 81 -20.02 6.90 5.41
C GLN A 81 -19.75 6.07 4.15
N ALA A 82 -20.79 5.77 3.36
CA ALA A 82 -20.63 5.04 2.10
C ALA A 82 -19.80 5.83 1.06
N SER A 83 -19.86 7.16 1.10
CA SER A 83 -19.05 8.03 0.23
C SER A 83 -17.57 7.98 0.63
N LEU A 84 -17.24 8.11 1.92
CA LEU A 84 -15.86 8.09 2.40
C LEU A 84 -15.18 6.73 2.12
N THR A 85 -15.89 5.63 2.38
CA THR A 85 -15.40 4.29 2.05
C THR A 85 -15.06 4.14 0.56
N ARG A 86 -15.95 4.64 -0.32
CA ARG A 86 -15.72 4.62 -1.77
C ARG A 86 -14.53 5.49 -2.17
N ILE A 87 -14.42 6.70 -1.60
CA ILE A 87 -13.33 7.63 -1.88
C ILE A 87 -11.98 7.01 -1.56
N ILE A 88 -11.82 6.41 -0.38
CA ILE A 88 -10.57 5.77 0.02
C ILE A 88 -10.26 4.59 -0.91
N SER A 89 -11.27 3.80 -1.29
CA SER A 89 -11.07 2.65 -2.19
C SER A 89 -10.68 3.09 -3.61
N ASN A 90 -11.28 4.16 -4.13
CA ASN A 90 -10.87 4.75 -5.41
C ASN A 90 -9.42 5.24 -5.37
N ALA A 91 -9.05 5.90 -4.28
CA ALA A 91 -7.69 6.38 -4.09
C ALA A 91 -6.66 5.24 -4.03
N LEU A 92 -7.03 4.04 -3.58
CA LEU A 92 -6.16 2.86 -3.55
C LEU A 92 -5.92 2.20 -4.93
N ILE A 93 -6.66 2.58 -5.98
CA ILE A 93 -6.52 1.98 -7.32
C ILE A 93 -5.09 2.08 -7.87
N PRO A 94 -4.39 3.23 -7.84
CA PRO A 94 -3.00 3.30 -8.31
C PRO A 94 -2.06 2.33 -7.58
N VAL A 95 -2.24 2.18 -6.27
CA VAL A 95 -1.46 1.23 -5.45
C VAL A 95 -1.79 -0.21 -5.84
N LEU A 96 -3.05 -0.53 -6.12
CA LEU A 96 -3.47 -1.85 -6.60
C LEU A 96 -2.85 -2.17 -7.97
N LEU A 97 -2.91 -1.25 -8.91
CA LEU A 97 -2.32 -1.44 -10.24
C LEU A 97 -0.80 -1.62 -10.16
N PHE A 98 -0.13 -0.80 -9.36
CA PHE A 98 1.30 -0.95 -9.13
C PHE A 98 1.63 -2.29 -8.48
N SER A 99 0.93 -2.67 -7.40
CA SER A 99 1.20 -3.94 -6.70
C SER A 99 1.02 -5.15 -7.60
N PHE A 100 0.03 -5.12 -8.49
CA PHE A 100 -0.18 -6.19 -9.48
C PHE A 100 0.97 -6.27 -10.49
N SER A 101 1.37 -5.13 -11.05
CA SER A 101 2.50 -5.06 -12.00
C SER A 101 3.82 -5.48 -11.33
N TYR A 102 4.05 -5.03 -10.10
CA TYR A 102 5.23 -5.39 -9.32
C TYR A 102 5.28 -6.89 -9.03
N LEU A 103 4.15 -7.49 -8.66
CA LEU A 103 4.06 -8.94 -8.42
C LEU A 103 4.45 -9.73 -9.67
N LEU A 104 3.91 -9.37 -10.83
CA LEU A 104 4.24 -10.05 -12.09
C LEU A 104 5.73 -9.97 -12.42
N LEU A 105 6.32 -8.79 -12.30
CA LEU A 105 7.75 -8.58 -12.55
C LEU A 105 8.63 -9.35 -11.56
N LEU A 106 8.25 -9.35 -10.28
CA LEU A 106 8.99 -10.04 -9.24
C LEU A 106 8.94 -11.55 -9.42
N THR A 107 7.77 -12.11 -9.74
CA THR A 107 7.62 -13.56 -9.98
C THR A 107 8.44 -13.99 -11.20
N ASP A 108 8.34 -13.25 -12.32
CA ASP A 108 9.13 -13.52 -13.51
C ASP A 108 10.65 -13.45 -13.23
N PHE A 109 11.06 -12.46 -12.45
CA PHE A 109 12.47 -12.33 -12.05
C PHE A 109 12.93 -13.52 -11.19
N VAL A 110 12.15 -13.90 -10.17
CA VAL A 110 12.49 -15.01 -9.26
C VAL A 110 12.60 -16.34 -10.00
N GLU A 111 11.70 -16.58 -10.96
CA GLU A 111 11.69 -17.82 -11.78
C GLU A 111 12.88 -17.89 -12.75
N ASN A 112 13.33 -16.74 -13.28
CA ASN A 112 14.36 -16.66 -14.32
C ASN A 112 15.72 -16.16 -13.81
N ALA A 113 15.83 -15.80 -12.52
CA ALA A 113 17.09 -15.33 -11.94
C ALA A 113 18.13 -16.46 -11.95
N GLY A 114 19.27 -16.18 -12.59
CA GLY A 114 20.43 -17.05 -12.48
C GLY A 114 21.07 -16.96 -11.09
N ASP A 115 22.38 -17.25 -10.99
CA ASP A 115 23.10 -17.10 -9.72
C ASP A 115 23.22 -15.61 -9.33
N ILE A 116 22.51 -15.25 -8.26
CA ILE A 116 22.46 -13.90 -7.69
C ILE A 116 23.04 -13.83 -6.28
N THR A 117 23.70 -14.92 -5.84
CA THR A 117 24.27 -15.02 -4.49
C THR A 117 25.21 -13.87 -4.19
N GLY A 118 25.01 -13.20 -3.07
CA GLY A 118 25.85 -12.11 -2.59
C GLY A 118 25.65 -10.76 -3.30
N LYS A 119 24.68 -10.63 -4.22
CA LYS A 119 24.35 -9.35 -4.86
C LYS A 119 23.46 -8.50 -3.97
N SER A 120 23.51 -7.16 -4.15
CA SER A 120 22.55 -6.26 -3.53
C SER A 120 21.22 -6.33 -4.28
N VAL A 121 20.09 -6.46 -3.55
CA VAL A 121 18.76 -6.48 -4.16
C VAL A 121 18.48 -5.18 -4.94
N GLU A 122 18.92 -4.05 -4.41
CA GLU A 122 18.63 -2.73 -5.01
C GLU A 122 19.27 -2.55 -6.39
N ASP A 123 20.41 -3.22 -6.65
CA ASP A 123 21.17 -3.14 -7.90
C ASP A 123 20.76 -4.21 -8.93
N LEU A 124 19.88 -5.15 -8.57
CA LEU A 124 19.42 -6.18 -9.49
C LEU A 124 18.48 -5.57 -10.54
N HIS A 125 18.77 -5.86 -11.81
CA HIS A 125 17.89 -5.47 -12.92
C HIS A 125 16.72 -6.44 -13.01
N ILE A 126 15.51 -5.95 -12.77
CA ILE A 126 14.29 -6.76 -12.78
C ILE A 126 13.61 -6.78 -14.17
N PHE A 127 13.75 -5.68 -14.93
CA PHE A 127 13.17 -5.59 -16.27
C PHE A 127 13.98 -4.60 -17.13
N HIS A 128 14.60 -5.09 -18.20
CA HIS A 128 15.49 -4.30 -19.05
C HIS A 128 16.55 -3.54 -18.23
N GLU A 129 16.47 -2.20 -18.23
CA GLU A 129 17.40 -1.32 -17.51
C GLU A 129 16.89 -0.93 -16.11
N TYR A 130 15.64 -1.34 -15.73
CA TYR A 130 15.06 -0.99 -14.45
C TYR A 130 15.53 -1.90 -13.33
N THR A 131 15.98 -1.28 -12.25
CA THR A 131 16.40 -1.97 -11.02
C THR A 131 15.25 -2.07 -10.01
N PHE A 132 15.43 -2.85 -8.95
CA PHE A 132 14.50 -2.86 -7.80
C PHE A 132 14.40 -1.49 -7.14
N TYR A 133 15.47 -0.69 -7.16
CA TYR A 133 15.43 0.69 -6.67
C TYR A 133 14.45 1.55 -7.49
N ASP A 134 14.49 1.45 -8.82
CA ASP A 134 13.59 2.21 -9.69
C ASP A 134 12.13 1.82 -9.45
N LEU A 135 11.85 0.53 -9.28
CA LEU A 135 10.51 0.05 -8.94
C LEU A 135 10.03 0.56 -7.59
N LYS A 136 10.91 0.65 -6.59
CA LYS A 136 10.59 1.27 -5.29
C LYS A 136 10.18 2.73 -5.46
N GLN A 137 10.84 3.49 -6.33
CA GLN A 137 10.46 4.88 -6.64
C GLN A 137 9.09 4.97 -7.31
N ILE A 138 8.79 4.06 -8.25
CA ILE A 138 7.45 3.98 -8.87
C ILE A 138 6.39 3.61 -7.81
N GLY A 139 6.72 2.73 -6.87
CA GLY A 139 5.87 2.42 -5.71
C GLY A 139 5.56 3.65 -4.87
N ASN A 140 6.57 4.46 -4.56
CA ASN A 140 6.39 5.73 -3.83
C ASN A 140 5.48 6.70 -4.60
N LEU A 141 5.61 6.76 -5.93
CA LEU A 141 4.72 7.55 -6.79
C LEU A 141 3.27 7.06 -6.71
N SER A 142 3.03 5.76 -6.67
CA SER A 142 1.67 5.22 -6.55
C SER A 142 1.00 5.62 -5.23
N TRP A 143 1.76 5.68 -4.12
CA TRP A 143 1.29 6.23 -2.84
C TRP A 143 1.07 7.74 -2.89
N GLY A 144 1.92 8.48 -3.60
CA GLY A 144 1.69 9.91 -3.88
C GLY A 144 0.37 10.14 -4.61
N LEU A 145 0.07 9.34 -5.63
CA LEU A 145 -1.20 9.38 -6.36
C LEU A 145 -2.39 9.02 -5.47
N PHE A 146 -2.25 8.04 -4.56
CA PHE A 146 -3.27 7.73 -3.56
C PHE A 146 -3.69 8.99 -2.78
N TYR A 147 -2.74 9.71 -2.18
CA TYR A 147 -3.04 10.92 -1.42
C TYR A 147 -3.61 12.04 -2.30
N LEU A 148 -3.12 12.19 -3.51
CA LEU A 148 -3.60 13.20 -4.45
C LEU A 148 -5.06 12.97 -4.83
N ILE A 149 -5.43 11.74 -5.18
CA ILE A 149 -6.80 11.35 -5.48
C ILE A 149 -7.69 11.55 -4.24
N LEU A 150 -7.22 11.16 -3.06
CA LEU A 150 -7.94 11.31 -1.81
C LEU A 150 -8.27 12.79 -1.52
N ILE A 151 -7.29 13.69 -1.70
CA ILE A 151 -7.48 15.15 -1.55
C ILE A 151 -8.55 15.67 -2.51
N VAL A 152 -8.44 15.30 -3.79
CA VAL A 152 -9.38 15.77 -4.83
C VAL A 152 -10.78 15.22 -4.58
N GLU A 153 -10.92 13.94 -4.30
CA GLU A 153 -12.21 13.30 -4.07
C GLU A 153 -12.90 13.81 -2.79
N ILE A 154 -12.15 14.03 -1.70
CA ILE A 154 -12.71 14.63 -0.48
C ILE A 154 -13.18 16.05 -0.76
N LYS A 155 -12.38 16.87 -1.43
CA LYS A 155 -12.77 18.23 -1.82
C LYS A 155 -14.06 18.23 -2.64
N LEU A 156 -14.18 17.37 -3.63
CA LEU A 156 -15.33 17.34 -4.54
C LEU A 156 -16.61 16.79 -3.88
N ASN A 157 -16.48 15.79 -3.00
CA ASN A 157 -17.65 15.13 -2.41
C ASN A 157 -18.18 15.85 -1.15
N TYR A 158 -17.36 16.67 -0.49
CA TYR A 158 -17.74 17.34 0.77
C TYR A 158 -17.76 18.87 0.67
N ASP A 159 -17.58 19.42 -0.53
CA ASP A 159 -17.63 20.86 -0.83
C ASP A 159 -16.75 21.71 0.11
N ILE A 160 -15.58 21.20 0.43
CA ILE A 160 -14.55 21.90 1.21
C ILE A 160 -13.49 22.49 0.29
N ASN A 161 -12.71 23.46 0.78
CA ASN A 161 -11.61 24.00 -0.01
C ASN A 161 -10.41 23.04 -0.06
N TYR A 162 -9.53 23.21 -1.06
CA TYR A 162 -8.35 22.35 -1.24
C TYR A 162 -7.40 22.36 -0.05
N PHE A 163 -7.21 23.52 0.61
CA PHE A 163 -6.34 23.63 1.77
C PHE A 163 -6.86 22.76 2.94
N MET A 164 -8.16 22.81 3.19
CA MET A 164 -8.80 22.00 4.22
C MET A 164 -8.73 20.50 3.89
N SER A 165 -9.00 20.13 2.63
CA SER A 165 -8.86 18.75 2.17
C SER A 165 -7.42 18.24 2.32
N LEU A 166 -6.43 19.06 1.98
CA LEU A 166 -5.01 18.76 2.17
C LEU A 166 -4.68 18.55 3.66
N ALA A 167 -5.12 19.47 4.53
CA ALA A 167 -4.90 19.37 5.97
C ALA A 167 -5.50 18.08 6.54
N ILE A 168 -6.73 17.73 6.17
CA ILE A 168 -7.40 16.50 6.58
C ILE A 168 -6.56 15.26 6.20
N ASN A 169 -6.03 15.22 4.98
CA ASN A 169 -5.31 14.07 4.46
C ASN A 169 -3.86 13.98 4.95
N LEU A 170 -3.23 15.09 5.31
CA LEU A 170 -1.91 15.10 5.92
C LEU A 170 -1.93 14.74 7.41
N THR A 171 -3.03 14.92 8.11
CA THR A 171 -3.15 14.61 9.54
C THR A 171 -2.81 13.15 9.88
N PRO A 172 -3.31 12.11 9.16
CA PRO A 172 -2.91 10.73 9.38
C PRO A 172 -1.40 10.52 9.26
N ILE A 173 -0.77 11.13 8.25
CA ILE A 173 0.68 11.04 8.04
C ILE A 173 1.43 11.70 9.21
N ALA A 174 1.02 12.90 9.60
CA ALA A 174 1.61 13.62 10.71
C ALA A 174 1.52 12.83 12.04
N ILE A 175 0.37 12.20 12.29
CA ILE A 175 0.19 11.33 13.46
C ILE A 175 1.15 10.14 13.40
N LEU A 176 1.27 9.45 12.25
CA LEU A 176 2.19 8.33 12.08
C LEU A 176 3.65 8.74 12.29
N LEU A 177 4.08 9.87 11.75
CA LEU A 177 5.44 10.38 11.93
C LEU A 177 5.74 10.70 13.39
N LEU A 178 4.81 11.32 14.11
CA LEU A 178 4.97 11.58 15.55
C LEU A 178 5.12 10.29 16.36
N PHE A 179 4.39 9.22 16.01
CA PHE A 179 4.57 7.93 16.67
C PHE A 179 5.94 7.30 16.39
N ILE A 180 6.45 7.41 15.16
CA ILE A 180 7.76 6.87 14.79
C ILE A 180 8.90 7.62 15.51
N GLU A 181 8.80 8.94 15.69
CA GLU A 181 9.81 9.74 16.39
C GLU A 181 9.80 9.54 17.91
N MET A 182 8.69 9.03 18.48
CA MET A 182 8.58 8.80 19.94
C MET A 182 9.10 7.44 20.39
N TYR A 183 9.41 6.52 19.46
CA TYR A 183 9.91 5.17 19.71
C TYR A 183 11.25 4.91 19.01
#